data_c4288cd75e68cf94d7ac2d0adae53b8a
#
_entry.id   c4288cd75e68cf94d7ac2d0adae53b8a
#
_cell.length_a   1.000
_cell.length_b   1.000
_cell.length_c   1.000
_cell.angle_alpha   90.00
_cell.angle_beta   90.00
_cell.angle_gamma   90.00
#
_symmetry.space_group_name_H-M   'P 1'
#
loop_
_entity.id
_entity.type
_entity.pdbx_description
1 polymer ?
#
loop_
_entity_poly.entity_id
_entity_poly.type
_entity_poly.pdbx_seq_one_letter_code
_entity_poly.pdbx_strand_id
1 'polypeptide(L)'
;GLGSDSSGIMILLEDAPIGMPLKEYLGVNDVVFELEITPNRPDCLSHIGIARELGAYYNKEVNYPSTEINGETGEKTEDNIKVEIENSNLSKRYVARIIKNVTVKESPAWLKERVESIGIRSINNIVDASNFVMMEMNQPNHTFDFDKIAAGKISVRSAKENEKLVTLDEEERELTTDDIVISDT
;
A
#
# COMPACT_ATOMS: atom_id res chain seq x y z
N GLY A 1 19.03 -9.14 -1.01
CA GLY A 1 19.53 -10.36 -0.36
C GLY A 1 18.49 -11.47 -0.35
N LEU A 2 18.90 -12.69 -0.08
CA LEU A 2 18.01 -13.87 -0.07
C LEU A 2 17.25 -14.05 1.27
N GLY A 3 17.22 -13.02 2.11
CA GLY A 3 16.58 -12.99 3.43
C GLY A 3 17.44 -12.25 4.46
N SER A 4 16.91 -12.09 5.67
CA SER A 4 17.58 -11.43 6.79
C SER A 4 18.44 -12.39 7.63
N ASP A 5 18.27 -13.70 7.48
CA ASP A 5 19.04 -14.71 8.19
C ASP A 5 20.38 -14.93 7.50
N SER A 6 21.46 -14.62 8.21
CA SER A 6 22.85 -14.80 7.78
C SER A 6 23.63 -15.74 8.73
N SER A 7 22.92 -16.50 9.56
CA SER A 7 23.52 -17.30 10.63
C SER A 7 24.24 -18.58 10.16
N GLY A 8 24.11 -18.96 8.88
CA GLY A 8 24.72 -20.18 8.39
C GLY A 8 24.48 -20.49 6.93
N ILE A 9 24.63 -21.76 6.58
CA ILE A 9 24.35 -22.28 5.24
C ILE A 9 22.83 -22.38 5.07
N MET A 10 22.32 -21.85 3.95
CA MET A 10 20.90 -22.00 3.60
C MET A 10 20.57 -23.48 3.39
N ILE A 11 19.60 -23.97 4.15
CA ILE A 11 19.07 -25.33 4.02
C ILE A 11 17.79 -25.22 3.18
N LEU A 12 17.79 -25.85 2.01
CA LEU A 12 16.62 -25.94 1.16
C LEU A 12 15.69 -27.08 1.62
N LEU A 13 14.46 -27.10 1.13
CA LEU A 13 13.55 -28.20 1.39
C LEU A 13 14.08 -29.51 0.81
N GLU A 14 13.69 -30.65 1.40
CA GLU A 14 14.18 -31.97 0.98
C GLU A 14 13.81 -32.34 -0.47
N ASP A 15 12.74 -31.73 -0.99
CA ASP A 15 12.28 -31.92 -2.36
C ASP A 15 12.94 -30.98 -3.38
N ALA A 16 13.90 -30.15 -2.96
CA ALA A 16 14.61 -29.24 -3.85
C ALA A 16 15.33 -30.01 -4.96
N PRO A 17 15.06 -29.72 -6.26
CA PRO A 17 15.66 -30.47 -7.37
C PRO A 17 17.18 -30.28 -7.42
N ILE A 18 17.94 -31.38 -7.37
CA ILE A 18 19.39 -31.35 -7.45
C ILE A 18 19.84 -30.87 -8.83
N GLY A 19 20.71 -29.87 -8.85
CA GLY A 19 21.25 -29.30 -10.10
C GLY A 19 20.40 -28.17 -10.69
N MET A 20 19.25 -27.86 -10.10
CA MET A 20 18.49 -26.67 -10.48
C MET A 20 19.23 -25.41 -10.00
N PRO A 21 19.36 -24.36 -10.82
CA PRO A 21 19.90 -23.09 -10.37
C PRO A 21 19.08 -22.53 -9.19
N LEU A 22 19.75 -22.10 -8.12
CA LEU A 22 19.09 -21.58 -6.92
C LEU A 22 18.10 -20.45 -7.23
N LYS A 23 18.43 -19.59 -8.17
CA LYS A 23 17.57 -18.52 -8.66
C LYS A 23 16.22 -19.03 -9.19
N GLU A 24 16.24 -20.13 -9.93
CA GLU A 24 15.01 -20.76 -10.47
C GLU A 24 14.21 -21.44 -9.37
N TYR A 25 14.89 -22.14 -8.47
CA TYR A 25 14.25 -22.80 -7.32
C TYR A 25 13.54 -21.81 -6.42
N LEU A 26 14.15 -20.67 -6.14
CA LEU A 26 13.57 -19.61 -5.30
C LEU A 26 12.56 -18.72 -6.05
N GLY A 27 12.36 -18.94 -7.36
CA GLY A 27 11.46 -18.10 -8.16
C GLY A 27 11.94 -16.66 -8.33
N VAL A 28 13.19 -16.34 -7.98
CA VAL A 28 13.76 -14.99 -8.01
C VAL A 28 14.14 -14.62 -9.44
N ASN A 29 13.15 -14.37 -10.29
CA ASN A 29 13.34 -14.00 -11.70
C ASN A 29 12.97 -12.54 -11.97
N ASP A 30 12.90 -11.73 -10.93
CA ASP A 30 12.56 -10.32 -11.06
C ASP A 30 13.79 -9.42 -11.18
N VAL A 31 13.58 -8.20 -11.67
CA VAL A 31 14.60 -7.16 -11.77
C VAL A 31 14.09 -5.94 -11.01
N VAL A 32 14.85 -5.53 -10.00
CA VAL A 32 14.56 -4.34 -9.22
C VAL A 32 15.44 -3.20 -9.73
N PHE A 33 14.80 -2.09 -10.08
CA PHE A 33 15.48 -0.86 -10.45
C PHE A 33 15.50 0.08 -9.24
N GLU A 34 16.66 0.57 -8.87
CA GLU A 34 16.81 1.69 -7.96
C GLU A 34 16.80 2.97 -8.76
N LEU A 35 15.84 3.84 -8.49
CA LEU A 35 15.59 5.06 -9.23
C LEU A 35 15.69 6.27 -8.31
N GLU A 36 16.47 7.25 -8.70
CA GLU A 36 16.50 8.55 -8.05
C GLU A 36 15.47 9.48 -8.73
N ILE A 37 14.39 9.78 -7.99
CA ILE A 37 13.30 10.63 -8.48
C ILE A 37 13.46 12.03 -7.88
N THR A 38 13.54 13.03 -8.75
CA THR A 38 13.62 14.42 -8.33
C THR A 38 12.30 14.93 -7.74
N PRO A 39 12.32 15.91 -6.79
CA PRO A 39 11.11 16.38 -6.10
C PRO A 39 10.02 16.95 -7.01
N ASN A 40 10.37 17.40 -8.20
CA ASN A 40 9.41 17.91 -9.19
C ASN A 40 8.71 16.82 -10.02
N ARG A 41 9.03 15.53 -9.78
CA ARG A 41 8.45 14.40 -10.50
C ARG A 41 7.75 13.38 -9.56
N PRO A 42 6.84 13.84 -8.69
CA PRO A 42 6.13 12.93 -7.78
C PRO A 42 5.26 11.90 -8.52
N ASP A 43 4.89 12.16 -9.75
CA ASP A 43 4.21 11.25 -10.66
C ASP A 43 5.01 9.97 -10.95
N CYS A 44 6.34 10.03 -10.83
CA CYS A 44 7.24 8.89 -11.07
C CYS A 44 7.51 8.04 -9.81
N LEU A 45 6.88 8.32 -8.68
CA LEU A 45 7.02 7.54 -7.44
C LEU A 45 6.22 6.22 -7.45
N SER A 46 5.91 5.70 -8.63
CA SER A 46 5.16 4.45 -8.79
C SER A 46 5.49 3.74 -10.09
N HIS A 47 5.14 2.45 -10.16
CA HIS A 47 5.33 1.66 -11.36
C HIS A 47 4.60 2.26 -12.57
N ILE A 48 3.35 2.72 -12.39
CA ILE A 48 2.58 3.30 -13.49
C ILE A 48 3.17 4.64 -13.97
N GLY A 49 3.74 5.43 -13.07
CA GLY A 49 4.42 6.67 -13.43
C GLY A 49 5.65 6.41 -14.29
N ILE A 50 6.50 5.48 -13.87
CA ILE A 50 7.67 5.05 -14.66
C ILE A 50 7.26 4.41 -15.99
N ALA A 51 6.19 3.58 -15.98
CA ALA A 51 5.68 2.98 -17.21
C ALA A 51 5.24 4.02 -18.23
N ARG A 52 4.62 5.13 -17.79
CA ARG A 52 4.24 6.26 -18.66
C ARG A 52 5.46 6.93 -19.30
N GLU A 53 6.51 7.16 -18.52
CA GLU A 53 7.76 7.74 -19.04
C GLU A 53 8.42 6.82 -20.08
N LEU A 54 8.52 5.54 -19.77
CA LEU A 54 9.07 4.54 -20.69
C LEU A 54 8.18 4.38 -21.93
N GLY A 55 6.87 4.39 -21.76
CA GLY A 55 5.90 4.36 -22.85
C GLY A 55 6.08 5.53 -23.80
N ALA A 56 6.23 6.75 -23.26
CA ALA A 56 6.49 7.94 -24.06
C ALA A 56 7.84 7.86 -24.79
N TYR A 57 8.90 7.45 -24.09
CA TYR A 57 10.25 7.35 -24.65
C TYR A 57 10.35 6.30 -25.78
N TYR A 58 9.75 5.12 -25.58
CA TYR A 58 9.79 4.03 -26.54
C TYR A 58 8.62 4.01 -27.52
N ASN A 59 7.73 5.00 -27.47
CA ASN A 59 6.48 5.04 -28.24
C ASN A 59 5.67 3.71 -28.13
N LYS A 60 5.45 3.27 -26.89
CA LYS A 60 4.71 2.06 -26.53
C LYS A 60 3.47 2.41 -25.70
N GLU A 61 2.42 1.65 -25.88
CA GLU A 61 1.25 1.75 -25.03
C GLU A 61 1.55 1.21 -23.63
N VAL A 62 0.96 1.87 -22.62
CA VAL A 62 1.05 1.46 -21.23
C VAL A 62 -0.14 0.55 -20.89
N ASN A 63 0.16 -0.65 -20.42
CA ASN A 63 -0.86 -1.55 -19.93
C ASN A 63 -1.23 -1.18 -18.49
N TYR A 64 -2.49 -0.79 -18.29
CA TYR A 64 -3.02 -0.51 -16.96
C TYR A 64 -3.61 -1.79 -16.35
N PRO A 65 -3.49 -1.97 -15.03
CA PRO A 65 -4.19 -3.07 -14.36
C PRO A 65 -5.70 -2.93 -14.52
N SER A 66 -6.40 -4.06 -14.53
CA SER A 66 -7.86 -4.06 -14.55
C SER A 66 -8.40 -3.42 -13.27
N THR A 67 -9.39 -2.56 -13.43
CA THR A 67 -10.12 -1.92 -12.32
C THR A 67 -11.52 -2.54 -12.12
N GLU A 68 -11.79 -3.66 -12.80
CA GLU A 68 -13.05 -4.37 -12.62
C GLU A 68 -13.17 -4.94 -11.21
N ILE A 69 -14.30 -4.67 -10.57
CA ILE A 69 -14.57 -5.13 -9.22
C ILE A 69 -15.53 -6.30 -9.30
N ASN A 70 -15.06 -7.44 -8.83
CA ASN A 70 -15.90 -8.62 -8.68
C ASN A 70 -16.41 -8.72 -7.23
N GLY A 71 -17.67 -9.06 -7.04
CA GLY A 71 -18.26 -9.30 -5.73
C GLY A 71 -18.90 -8.07 -5.07
N GLU A 72 -19.35 -7.09 -5.86
CA GLU A 72 -20.22 -6.04 -5.33
C GLU A 72 -21.53 -6.64 -4.81
N THR A 73 -21.89 -6.30 -3.57
CA THR A 73 -23.07 -6.88 -2.90
C THR A 73 -24.35 -6.09 -3.19
N GLY A 74 -24.26 -4.93 -3.81
CA GLY A 74 -25.37 -4.00 -3.98
C GLY A 74 -25.68 -3.14 -2.74
N GLU A 75 -25.02 -3.41 -1.60
CA GLU A 75 -25.10 -2.52 -0.44
C GLU A 75 -24.27 -1.26 -0.69
N LYS A 76 -24.80 -0.13 -0.32
CA LYS A 76 -24.07 1.13 -0.51
C LYS A 76 -23.16 1.41 0.68
N THR A 77 -21.95 1.85 0.40
CA THR A 77 -21.00 2.28 1.43
C THR A 77 -21.55 3.42 2.26
N GLU A 78 -22.26 4.35 1.65
CA GLU A 78 -22.87 5.52 2.30
C GLU A 78 -23.94 5.19 3.37
N ASP A 79 -24.55 4.00 3.30
CA ASP A 79 -25.51 3.53 4.30
C ASP A 79 -24.82 3.05 5.59
N ASN A 80 -23.51 2.77 5.53
CA ASN A 80 -22.76 2.16 6.61
C ASN A 80 -21.68 3.10 7.19
N ILE A 81 -21.11 3.98 6.38
CA ILE A 81 -20.05 4.90 6.82
C ILE A 81 -20.24 6.27 6.19
N LYS A 82 -20.08 7.30 7.00
CA LYS A 82 -20.11 8.68 6.56
C LYS A 82 -18.68 9.19 6.40
N VAL A 83 -18.39 9.81 5.27
CA VAL A 83 -17.12 10.53 5.05
C VAL A 83 -17.40 12.02 5.03
N GLU A 84 -16.67 12.76 5.84
CA GLU A 84 -16.77 14.21 5.93
C GLU A 84 -15.41 14.86 5.71
N ILE A 85 -15.38 15.89 4.86
CA ILE A 85 -14.18 16.71 4.64
C ILE A 85 -14.49 18.09 5.22
N GLU A 86 -13.92 18.42 6.38
CA GLU A 86 -14.19 19.68 7.05
C GLU A 86 -13.46 20.85 6.39
N ASN A 87 -12.28 20.60 5.83
CA ASN A 87 -11.47 21.61 5.16
C ASN A 87 -11.20 21.22 3.70
N SER A 88 -12.07 21.68 2.80
CA SER A 88 -11.93 21.41 1.37
C SER A 88 -10.74 22.11 0.69
N ASN A 89 -10.08 23.06 1.35
CA ASN A 89 -8.85 23.66 0.83
C ASN A 89 -7.66 22.71 0.99
N LEU A 90 -7.63 21.95 2.08
CA LEU A 90 -6.55 21.02 2.38
C LEU A 90 -6.77 19.64 1.72
N SER A 91 -8.01 19.16 1.72
CA SER A 91 -8.36 17.91 1.05
C SER A 91 -9.52 18.13 0.08
N LYS A 92 -9.30 17.85 -1.19
CA LYS A 92 -10.31 18.02 -2.24
C LYS A 92 -11.24 16.82 -2.36
N ARG A 93 -10.77 15.64 -1.99
CA ARG A 93 -11.50 14.39 -2.14
C ARG A 93 -10.96 13.34 -1.18
N TYR A 94 -11.86 12.63 -0.54
CA TYR A 94 -11.57 11.43 0.21
C TYR A 94 -12.61 10.36 -0.13
N VAL A 95 -12.20 9.14 -0.39
CA VAL A 95 -13.10 8.06 -0.81
C VAL A 95 -12.93 6.90 0.16
N ALA A 96 -14.03 6.36 0.64
CA ALA A 96 -14.06 5.15 1.43
C ALA A 96 -14.78 4.02 0.70
N ARG A 97 -14.35 2.79 0.95
CA ARG A 97 -15.02 1.57 0.48
C ARG A 97 -14.99 0.54 1.60
N ILE A 98 -16.09 -0.16 1.79
CA ILE A 98 -16.19 -1.24 2.76
C ILE A 98 -15.97 -2.56 2.03
N ILE A 99 -15.10 -3.40 2.60
CA ILE A 99 -14.85 -4.76 2.13
C ILE A 99 -15.25 -5.70 3.27
N LYS A 100 -16.18 -6.61 2.98
CA LYS A 100 -16.71 -7.56 3.97
C LYS A 100 -16.06 -8.94 3.84
N ASN A 101 -16.20 -9.75 4.87
CA ASN A 101 -15.72 -11.14 4.91
C ASN A 101 -14.21 -11.26 4.70
N VAL A 102 -13.46 -10.30 5.23
CA VAL A 102 -12.01 -10.27 5.16
C VAL A 102 -11.43 -11.16 6.25
N THR A 103 -10.50 -12.03 5.88
CA THR A 103 -9.68 -12.78 6.83
C THR A 103 -8.27 -12.26 6.77
N VAL A 104 -7.82 -11.63 7.85
CA VAL A 104 -6.43 -11.18 7.97
C VAL A 104 -5.53 -12.39 8.19
N LYS A 105 -4.55 -12.54 7.33
CA LYS A 105 -3.57 -13.65 7.34
C LYS A 105 -2.27 -13.24 6.68
N GLU A 106 -1.28 -14.10 6.70
CA GLU A 106 -0.05 -13.90 5.94
C GLU A 106 -0.36 -13.70 4.45
N SER A 107 0.37 -12.80 3.81
CA SER A 107 0.24 -12.53 2.38
C SER A 107 0.60 -13.76 1.54
N PRO A 108 -0.06 -13.96 0.40
CA PRO A 108 0.41 -14.97 -0.54
C PRO A 108 1.83 -14.65 -1.01
N ALA A 109 2.61 -15.68 -1.29
CA ALA A 109 4.04 -15.56 -1.59
C ALA A 109 4.35 -14.48 -2.65
N TRP A 110 3.60 -14.47 -3.75
CA TRP A 110 3.80 -13.49 -4.82
C TRP A 110 3.67 -12.03 -4.35
N LEU A 111 2.72 -11.74 -3.45
CA LEU A 111 2.49 -10.38 -2.92
C LEU A 111 3.60 -9.98 -1.96
N LYS A 112 3.97 -10.91 -1.06
CA LYS A 112 5.07 -10.74 -0.12
C LYS A 112 6.38 -10.46 -0.86
N GLU A 113 6.74 -11.27 -1.85
CA GLU A 113 7.93 -11.10 -2.67
C GLU A 113 7.96 -9.74 -3.37
N ARG A 114 6.82 -9.29 -3.92
CA ARG A 114 6.72 -8.00 -4.61
C ARG A 114 6.94 -6.81 -3.67
N VAL A 115 6.31 -6.80 -2.51
CA VAL A 115 6.48 -5.68 -1.56
C VAL A 115 7.87 -5.69 -0.92
N GLU A 116 8.41 -6.87 -0.61
CA GLU A 116 9.76 -7.00 -0.04
C GLU A 116 10.85 -6.65 -1.06
N SER A 117 10.67 -6.95 -2.35
CA SER A 117 11.64 -6.61 -3.40
C SER A 117 11.87 -5.10 -3.54
N ILE A 118 10.89 -4.28 -3.21
CA ILE A 118 10.98 -2.81 -3.22
C ILE A 118 11.29 -2.21 -1.84
N GLY A 119 11.71 -3.05 -0.88
CA GLY A 119 12.14 -2.61 0.45
C GLY A 119 11.02 -2.39 1.46
N ILE A 120 9.78 -2.76 1.16
CA ILE A 120 8.66 -2.68 2.09
C ILE A 120 8.55 -3.99 2.86
N ARG A 121 8.56 -3.93 4.19
CA ARG A 121 8.36 -5.11 5.03
C ARG A 121 6.93 -5.64 4.88
N SER A 122 6.79 -6.92 4.55
CA SER A 122 5.51 -7.61 4.56
C SER A 122 4.96 -7.76 5.99
N ILE A 123 3.68 -7.49 6.18
CA ILE A 123 2.99 -7.52 7.47
C ILE A 123 1.84 -8.53 7.43
N ASN A 124 0.87 -8.31 6.56
CA ASN A 124 -0.28 -9.19 6.33
C ASN A 124 -0.93 -8.84 4.98
N ASN A 125 -1.81 -9.72 4.53
CA ASN A 125 -2.45 -9.60 3.22
C ASN A 125 -3.21 -8.28 2.97
N ILE A 126 -3.69 -7.61 4.00
CA ILE A 126 -4.42 -6.35 3.86
C ILE A 126 -3.46 -5.17 3.71
N VAL A 127 -2.49 -5.09 4.61
CA VAL A 127 -1.47 -4.02 4.59
C VAL A 127 -0.62 -4.13 3.34
N ASP A 128 -0.22 -5.34 2.97
CA ASP A 128 0.62 -5.58 1.80
C ASP A 128 -0.12 -5.28 0.49
N ALA A 129 -1.42 -5.61 0.40
CA ALA A 129 -2.24 -5.22 -0.74
C ALA A 129 -2.36 -3.69 -0.86
N SER A 130 -2.52 -2.98 0.26
CA SER A 130 -2.53 -1.52 0.32
C SER A 130 -1.19 -0.94 -0.16
N ASN A 131 -0.08 -1.44 0.34
CA ASN A 131 1.26 -1.01 -0.06
C ASN A 131 1.54 -1.31 -1.54
N PHE A 132 1.14 -2.50 -2.00
CA PHE A 132 1.29 -2.89 -3.41
C PHE A 132 0.56 -1.91 -4.34
N VAL A 133 -0.71 -1.61 -4.06
CA VAL A 133 -1.50 -0.67 -4.88
C VAL A 133 -0.93 0.75 -4.81
N MET A 134 -0.47 1.20 -3.65
CA MET A 134 0.20 2.50 -3.51
C MET A 134 1.43 2.58 -4.42
N MET A 135 2.28 1.56 -4.43
CA MET A 135 3.50 1.54 -5.24
C MET A 135 3.21 1.29 -6.73
N GLU A 136 2.14 0.59 -7.06
CA GLU A 136 1.72 0.39 -8.44
C GLU A 136 1.11 1.66 -9.04
N MET A 137 0.16 2.29 -8.34
CA MET A 137 -0.72 3.33 -8.88
C MET A 137 -0.39 4.75 -8.41
N ASN A 138 0.58 4.94 -7.53
CA ASN A 138 0.91 6.23 -6.90
C ASN A 138 -0.27 6.83 -6.11
N GLN A 139 -1.06 5.99 -5.47
CA GLN A 139 -2.20 6.43 -4.68
C GLN A 139 -2.10 5.87 -3.27
N PRO A 140 -1.68 6.68 -2.29
CA PRO A 140 -1.73 6.29 -0.89
C PRO A 140 -3.17 5.94 -0.49
N ASN A 141 -3.30 4.86 0.28
CA ASN A 141 -4.57 4.44 0.82
C ASN A 141 -4.38 3.93 2.24
N HIS A 142 -5.45 3.92 3.02
CA HIS A 142 -5.45 3.46 4.39
C HIS A 142 -6.45 2.33 4.55
N THR A 143 -6.11 1.37 5.38
CA THR A 143 -6.97 0.25 5.74
C THR A 143 -7.34 0.37 7.21
N PHE A 144 -8.64 0.37 7.51
CA PHE A 144 -9.16 0.48 8.87
C PHE A 144 -10.02 -0.73 9.20
N ASP A 145 -9.95 -1.17 10.44
CA ASP A 145 -10.89 -2.12 10.98
C ASP A 145 -12.23 -1.40 11.20
N PHE A 146 -13.24 -1.79 10.41
CA PHE A 146 -14.54 -1.12 10.41
C PHE A 146 -15.21 -1.12 11.79
N ASP A 147 -15.06 -2.20 12.54
CA ASP A 147 -15.67 -2.33 13.87
C ASP A 147 -15.02 -1.41 14.92
N LYS A 148 -13.86 -0.85 14.59
CA LYS A 148 -13.15 0.12 15.45
C LYS A 148 -13.41 1.59 15.08
N ILE A 149 -14.10 1.84 13.97
CA ILE A 149 -14.43 3.22 13.57
C ILE A 149 -15.58 3.74 14.43
N ALA A 150 -15.33 4.76 15.23
CA ALA A 150 -16.33 5.36 16.08
C ALA A 150 -17.46 5.98 15.26
N ALA A 151 -18.69 5.76 15.69
CA ALA A 151 -19.91 6.31 15.09
C ALA A 151 -20.09 6.06 13.57
N GLY A 152 -19.34 5.13 12.97
CA GLY A 152 -19.40 4.88 11.52
C GLY A 152 -19.05 6.12 10.67
N LYS A 153 -18.11 6.95 11.14
CA LYS A 153 -17.74 8.20 10.50
C LYS A 153 -16.23 8.30 10.33
N ILE A 154 -15.80 8.80 9.18
CA ILE A 154 -14.43 9.26 8.93
C ILE A 154 -14.49 10.75 8.66
N SER A 155 -13.70 11.53 9.40
CA SER A 155 -13.54 12.97 9.21
C SER A 155 -12.12 13.29 8.76
N VAL A 156 -12.01 14.02 7.65
CA VAL A 156 -10.75 14.59 7.17
C VAL A 156 -10.76 16.08 7.53
N ARG A 157 -9.90 16.46 8.45
CA ARG A 157 -9.93 17.78 9.06
C ARG A 157 -8.52 18.31 9.33
N SER A 158 -8.41 19.59 9.64
CA SER A 158 -7.21 20.12 10.28
C SER A 158 -7.07 19.54 11.69
N ALA A 159 -5.83 19.33 12.12
CA ALA A 159 -5.56 19.04 13.51
C ALA A 159 -5.96 20.23 14.40
N LYS A 160 -6.28 19.97 15.65
CA LYS A 160 -6.49 21.01 16.67
C LYS A 160 -5.14 21.50 17.18
N GLU A 161 -5.11 22.70 17.68
CA GLU A 161 -3.89 23.24 18.31
C GLU A 161 -3.45 22.36 19.48
N ASN A 162 -2.17 21.97 19.48
CA ASN A 162 -1.55 21.06 20.45
C ASN A 162 -2.18 19.64 20.49
N GLU A 163 -2.86 19.23 19.41
CA GLU A 163 -3.34 17.85 19.29
C GLU A 163 -2.14 16.92 19.20
N LYS A 164 -2.21 15.79 19.91
CA LYS A 164 -1.15 14.79 19.92
C LYS A 164 -1.59 13.53 19.23
N LEU A 165 -0.69 12.96 18.47
CA LEU A 165 -0.87 11.70 17.76
C LEU A 165 0.34 10.81 18.00
N VAL A 166 0.10 9.56 18.40
CA VAL A 166 1.13 8.52 18.40
C VAL A 166 1.12 7.85 17.03
N THR A 167 2.21 7.97 16.30
CA THR A 167 2.39 7.38 14.97
C THR A 167 2.79 5.90 15.04
N LEU A 168 2.78 5.19 13.90
CA LEU A 168 3.07 3.75 13.84
C LEU A 168 4.50 3.38 14.28
N ASP A 169 5.40 4.34 14.34
CA ASP A 169 6.75 4.23 14.88
C ASP A 169 6.82 4.45 16.40
N GLU A 170 5.65 4.50 17.06
CA GLU A 170 5.48 4.72 18.51
C GLU A 170 5.95 6.10 18.99
N GLU A 171 6.19 7.04 18.08
CA GLU A 171 6.59 8.41 18.41
C GLU A 171 5.35 9.29 18.66
N GLU A 172 5.32 10.02 19.77
CA GLU A 172 4.31 11.05 20.03
C GLU A 172 4.67 12.32 19.26
N ARG A 173 3.76 12.76 18.42
CA ARG A 173 3.89 13.97 17.62
C ARG A 173 2.86 15.00 18.03
N GLU A 174 3.31 16.21 18.28
CA GLU A 174 2.44 17.36 18.51
C GLU A 174 2.10 17.99 17.16
N LEU A 175 0.80 18.09 16.86
CA LEU A 175 0.29 18.58 15.61
C LEU A 175 -0.03 20.07 15.68
N THR A 176 -0.01 20.70 14.53
CA THR A 176 -0.41 22.09 14.31
C THR A 176 -1.69 22.16 13.50
N THR A 177 -2.33 23.31 13.45
CA THR A 177 -3.55 23.51 12.64
C THR A 177 -3.33 23.40 11.14
N ASP A 178 -2.07 23.36 10.67
CA ASP A 178 -1.70 23.16 9.28
C ASP A 178 -1.63 21.68 8.92
N ASP A 179 -1.60 20.79 9.92
CA ASP A 179 -1.58 19.35 9.70
C ASP A 179 -2.99 18.82 9.39
N ILE A 180 -3.07 17.85 8.49
CA ILE A 180 -4.32 17.15 8.15
C ILE A 180 -4.36 15.82 8.89
N VAL A 181 -5.46 15.57 9.57
CA VAL A 181 -5.73 14.30 10.23
C VAL A 181 -6.95 13.60 9.62
N ILE A 182 -6.88 12.29 9.61
CA ILE A 182 -8.00 11.40 9.31
C ILE A 182 -8.43 10.81 10.64
N SER A 183 -9.63 11.14 11.08
CA SER A 183 -10.14 10.73 12.39
C SER A 183 -11.55 10.17 12.28
N ASP A 184 -11.98 9.48 13.31
CA ASP A 184 -13.32 8.93 13.47
C ASP A 184 -14.16 9.69 14.52
N THR A 185 -13.59 10.75 15.09
CA THR A 185 -14.22 11.62 16.11
C THR A 185 -13.96 13.10 15.85
#